data_34966b96132098afd255db1f42528aae
#
_entry.id   34966b96132098afd255db1f42528aae
#
_cell.length_a   1.000
_cell.length_b   1.000
_cell.length_c   1.000
_cell.angle_alpha   90.00
_cell.angle_beta   90.00
_cell.angle_gamma   90.00
#
_symmetry.space_group_name_H-M   'P 1'
#
loop_
_entity.id
_entity.type
_entity.pdbx_description
1 polymer ?
#
loop_
_entity_poly.entity_id
_entity_poly.type
_entity_poly.pdbx_seq_one_letter_code
_entity_poly.pdbx_strand_id
1 'polypeptide(L)'
;MQKKYTAIRLLPVLLIVLFSILSLMLVLSGAGVYKNIVASTRRNNEVRASLSYVSNKVRTADSSTIRLETRNNIPVLLFTETIENTVYETMIYLYDGSLCEMFSRQGRTFHPENGTKITKVSSFEANLENRLLSLRIEDDNRKIYETKLSLRQ
;
A
#
# COMPACT_ATOMS: atom_id res chain seq x y z
N MET A 1 26.14 65.59 -0.36
CA MET A 1 25.29 65.12 -1.47
C MET A 1 25.61 63.71 -1.98
N GLN A 2 26.82 63.18 -1.85
CA GLN A 2 27.19 61.84 -2.32
C GLN A 2 26.42 60.65 -1.74
N LYS A 3 26.05 60.65 -0.44
CA LYS A 3 25.35 59.53 0.17
C LYS A 3 23.95 59.24 -0.40
N LYS A 4 23.21 60.22 -0.89
CA LYS A 4 21.90 60.03 -1.53
C LYS A 4 21.96 59.28 -2.83
N TYR A 5 22.98 59.53 -3.66
CA TYR A 5 23.14 58.88 -4.97
C TYR A 5 23.54 57.40 -4.82
N THR A 6 24.30 57.06 -3.80
CA THR A 6 24.70 55.66 -3.53
C THR A 6 23.50 54.81 -3.06
N ALA A 7 22.62 55.35 -2.24
CA ALA A 7 21.42 54.68 -1.79
C ALA A 7 20.43 54.40 -2.97
N ILE A 8 20.25 55.33 -3.88
CA ILE A 8 19.39 55.21 -5.06
C ILE A 8 19.90 54.10 -6.01
N ARG A 9 21.23 53.95 -6.15
CA ARG A 9 21.83 52.88 -6.99
C ARG A 9 21.81 51.51 -6.32
N LEU A 10 21.80 51.40 -5.01
CA LEU A 10 21.77 50.14 -4.28
C LEU A 10 20.35 49.55 -4.20
N LEU A 11 19.33 50.40 -4.25
CA LEU A 11 17.93 49.93 -4.12
C LEU A 11 17.53 48.90 -5.21
N PRO A 12 17.81 49.11 -6.53
CA PRO A 12 17.48 48.11 -7.52
C PRO A 12 18.21 46.77 -7.34
N VAL A 13 19.48 46.83 -6.92
CA VAL A 13 20.31 45.67 -6.68
C VAL A 13 19.71 44.84 -5.48
N LEU A 14 19.33 45.53 -4.42
CA LEU A 14 18.67 44.92 -3.26
C LEU A 14 17.36 44.25 -3.66
N LEU A 15 16.53 44.88 -4.49
CA LEU A 15 15.28 44.34 -4.98
C LEU A 15 15.49 43.06 -5.84
N ILE A 16 16.52 43.07 -6.73
CA ILE A 16 16.85 41.90 -7.53
C ILE A 16 17.29 40.73 -6.65
N VAL A 17 18.13 40.98 -5.64
CA VAL A 17 18.59 39.96 -4.70
C VAL A 17 17.41 39.42 -3.90
N LEU A 18 16.54 40.29 -3.37
CA LEU A 18 15.33 39.86 -2.64
C LEU A 18 14.41 39.03 -3.52
N PHE A 19 14.15 39.46 -4.75
CA PHE A 19 13.34 38.74 -5.70
C PHE A 19 13.93 37.34 -6.02
N SER A 20 15.25 37.28 -6.20
CA SER A 20 15.94 36.01 -6.45
C SER A 20 15.81 35.03 -5.29
N ILE A 21 15.94 35.51 -4.04
CA ILE A 21 15.77 34.70 -2.83
C ILE A 21 14.34 34.19 -2.73
N LEU A 22 13.34 35.05 -2.92
CA LEU A 22 11.93 34.66 -2.86
C LEU A 22 11.58 33.65 -3.98
N SER A 23 12.10 33.86 -5.18
CA SER A 23 11.90 32.92 -6.29
C SER A 23 12.51 31.54 -5.99
N LEU A 24 13.70 31.49 -5.42
CA LEU A 24 14.38 30.27 -5.02
C LEU A 24 13.58 29.54 -3.92
N MET A 25 13.09 30.26 -2.91
CA MET A 25 12.23 29.69 -1.86
C MET A 25 10.95 29.08 -2.43
N LEU A 26 10.33 29.75 -3.40
CA LEU A 26 9.12 29.23 -4.07
C LEU A 26 9.39 27.93 -4.80
N VAL A 27 10.48 27.83 -5.55
CA VAL A 27 10.88 26.63 -6.28
C VAL A 27 11.17 25.48 -5.32
N LEU A 28 11.92 25.72 -4.25
CA LEU A 28 12.23 24.69 -3.25
C LEU A 28 10.96 24.17 -2.53
N SER A 29 10.04 25.07 -2.19
CA SER A 29 8.76 24.71 -1.59
C SER A 29 7.90 23.88 -2.55
N GLY A 30 7.83 24.27 -3.82
CA GLY A 30 7.10 23.52 -4.86
C GLY A 30 7.65 22.11 -5.07
N ALA A 31 8.96 21.96 -5.10
CA ALA A 31 9.61 20.66 -5.24
C ALA A 31 9.31 19.71 -4.07
N GLY A 32 9.25 20.24 -2.84
CA GLY A 32 8.88 19.46 -1.65
C GLY A 32 7.43 18.96 -1.70
N VAL A 33 6.50 19.83 -2.07
CA VAL A 33 5.08 19.48 -2.23
C VAL A 33 4.90 18.42 -3.32
N TYR A 34 5.54 18.60 -4.48
CA TYR A 34 5.48 17.64 -5.58
C TYR A 34 5.97 16.25 -5.17
N LYS A 35 7.12 16.16 -4.49
CA LYS A 35 7.67 14.90 -3.98
C LYS A 35 6.69 14.18 -3.05
N ASN A 36 6.06 14.91 -2.14
CA ASN A 36 5.09 14.34 -1.20
C ASN A 36 3.82 13.83 -1.91
N ILE A 37 3.31 14.57 -2.89
CA ILE A 37 2.15 14.16 -3.70
C ILE A 37 2.47 12.89 -4.47
N VAL A 38 3.61 12.83 -5.16
CA VAL A 38 4.02 11.64 -5.93
C VAL A 38 4.18 10.43 -5.01
N ALA A 39 4.83 10.57 -3.86
CA ALA A 39 5.00 9.48 -2.91
C ALA A 39 3.66 8.97 -2.36
N SER A 40 2.74 9.88 -2.01
CA SER A 40 1.39 9.53 -1.54
C SER A 40 0.57 8.83 -2.62
N THR A 41 0.60 9.35 -3.85
CA THR A 41 -0.13 8.75 -4.98
C THR A 41 0.39 7.35 -5.29
N ARG A 42 1.70 7.16 -5.31
CA ARG A 42 2.32 5.85 -5.54
C ARG A 42 1.87 4.85 -4.49
N ARG A 43 1.93 5.20 -3.20
CA ARG A 43 1.51 4.33 -2.09
C ARG A 43 0.03 3.95 -2.20
N ASN A 44 -0.84 4.93 -2.47
CA ASN A 44 -2.27 4.67 -2.69
C ASN A 44 -2.50 3.67 -3.82
N ASN A 45 -1.75 3.79 -4.92
CA ASN A 45 -1.86 2.89 -6.06
C ASN A 45 -1.35 1.48 -5.71
N GLU A 46 -0.28 1.34 -4.94
CA GLU A 46 0.26 0.06 -4.49
C GLU A 46 -0.75 -0.70 -3.61
N VAL A 47 -1.36 -0.03 -2.63
CA VAL A 47 -2.38 -0.66 -1.76
C VAL A 47 -3.64 -1.03 -2.55
N ARG A 48 -4.12 -0.16 -3.44
CA ARG A 48 -5.28 -0.47 -4.29
C ARG A 48 -5.01 -1.63 -5.25
N ALA A 49 -3.82 -1.67 -5.84
CA ALA A 49 -3.40 -2.77 -6.70
C ALA A 49 -3.35 -4.09 -5.93
N SER A 50 -2.86 -4.07 -4.70
CA SER A 50 -2.82 -5.26 -3.84
C SER A 50 -4.21 -5.74 -3.46
N LEU A 51 -5.13 -4.84 -3.11
CA LEU A 51 -6.52 -5.20 -2.85
C LEU A 51 -7.20 -5.78 -4.09
N SER A 52 -6.93 -5.20 -5.27
CA SER A 52 -7.43 -5.72 -6.55
C SER A 52 -6.83 -7.10 -6.88
N TYR A 53 -5.55 -7.30 -6.57
CA TYR A 53 -4.90 -8.60 -6.73
C TYR A 53 -5.57 -9.68 -5.89
N VAL A 54 -5.75 -9.43 -4.58
CA VAL A 54 -6.44 -10.36 -3.68
C VAL A 54 -7.88 -10.60 -4.14
N SER A 55 -8.59 -9.53 -4.54
CA SER A 55 -9.96 -9.63 -5.05
C SER A 55 -10.06 -10.48 -6.31
N ASN A 56 -9.11 -10.35 -7.22
CA ASN A 56 -9.08 -11.18 -8.43
C ASN A 56 -8.80 -12.65 -8.08
N LYS A 57 -7.90 -12.90 -7.14
CA LYS A 57 -7.62 -14.26 -6.65
C LYS A 57 -8.88 -14.91 -6.04
N VAL A 58 -9.63 -14.15 -5.23
CA VAL A 58 -10.93 -14.59 -4.69
C VAL A 58 -11.93 -14.91 -5.80
N ARG A 59 -12.00 -14.08 -6.84
CA ARG A 59 -12.96 -14.26 -7.94
C ARG A 59 -12.64 -15.47 -8.85
N THR A 60 -11.37 -15.84 -8.95
CA THR A 60 -10.90 -16.95 -9.78
C THR A 60 -10.84 -18.26 -9.02
N ALA A 61 -10.78 -18.22 -7.69
CA ALA A 61 -10.81 -19.41 -6.86
C ALA A 61 -12.22 -20.00 -6.77
N ASP A 62 -12.29 -21.32 -6.58
CA ASP A 62 -13.53 -21.98 -6.21
C ASP A 62 -13.93 -21.53 -4.80
N SER A 63 -15.16 -21.06 -4.65
CA SER A 63 -15.66 -20.55 -3.37
C SER A 63 -15.61 -21.58 -2.24
N SER A 64 -15.70 -22.87 -2.55
CA SER A 64 -15.60 -23.98 -1.58
C SER A 64 -14.19 -24.11 -1.01
N THR A 65 -13.18 -23.56 -1.69
CA THR A 65 -11.77 -23.66 -1.32
C THR A 65 -11.28 -22.46 -0.51
N ILE A 66 -12.10 -21.40 -0.37
CA ILE A 66 -11.74 -20.17 0.36
C ILE A 66 -12.11 -20.32 1.83
N ARG A 67 -11.15 -20.12 2.72
CA ARG A 67 -11.32 -20.23 4.18
C ARG A 67 -10.55 -19.14 4.90
N LEU A 68 -11.03 -18.81 6.11
CA LEU A 68 -10.29 -18.01 7.07
C LEU A 68 -9.80 -18.93 8.17
N GLU A 69 -8.51 -18.94 8.40
CA GLU A 69 -7.86 -19.74 9.43
C GLU A 69 -6.91 -18.88 10.25
N THR A 70 -6.51 -19.37 11.42
CA THR A 70 -5.43 -18.77 12.21
C THR A 70 -4.28 -19.75 12.26
N ARG A 71 -3.10 -19.36 11.79
CA ARG A 71 -1.87 -20.16 11.85
C ARG A 71 -0.80 -19.37 12.59
N ASN A 72 -0.18 -19.96 13.59
CA ASN A 72 0.83 -19.29 14.45
C ASN A 72 0.35 -17.92 14.98
N ASN A 73 -0.93 -17.82 15.41
CA ASN A 73 -1.60 -16.60 15.86
C ASN A 73 -1.74 -15.50 14.78
N ILE A 74 -1.54 -15.82 13.52
CA ILE A 74 -1.72 -14.91 12.40
C ILE A 74 -3.00 -15.29 11.66
N PRO A 75 -3.96 -14.36 11.48
CA PRO A 75 -5.12 -14.59 10.62
C PRO A 75 -4.66 -14.74 9.16
N VAL A 76 -5.15 -15.78 8.49
CA VAL A 76 -4.77 -16.14 7.13
C VAL A 76 -6.03 -16.28 6.28
N LEU A 77 -6.04 -15.63 5.14
CA LEU A 77 -6.99 -15.93 4.06
C LEU A 77 -6.38 -17.02 3.19
N LEU A 78 -7.02 -18.18 3.20
CA LEU A 78 -6.53 -19.41 2.59
C LEU A 78 -7.32 -19.73 1.33
N PHE A 79 -6.61 -20.15 0.30
CA PHE A 79 -7.14 -20.74 -0.95
C PHE A 79 -6.51 -22.10 -1.14
N THR A 80 -7.30 -23.11 -1.49
CA THR A 80 -6.76 -24.44 -1.83
C THR A 80 -6.99 -24.74 -3.29
N GLU A 81 -6.01 -25.33 -3.95
CA GLU A 81 -6.10 -25.81 -5.32
C GLU A 81 -5.43 -27.17 -5.47
N THR A 82 -5.94 -27.99 -6.37
CA THR A 82 -5.36 -29.30 -6.64
C THR A 82 -4.64 -29.27 -7.99
N ILE A 83 -3.34 -29.52 -7.96
CA ILE A 83 -2.48 -29.61 -9.15
C ILE A 83 -1.88 -31.00 -9.18
N GLU A 84 -2.10 -31.76 -10.25
CA GLU A 84 -1.57 -33.13 -10.43
C GLU A 84 -1.76 -34.02 -9.20
N ASN A 85 -2.99 -34.10 -8.68
CA ASN A 85 -3.36 -34.86 -7.47
C ASN A 85 -2.65 -34.41 -6.17
N THR A 86 -2.02 -33.26 -6.17
CA THR A 86 -1.43 -32.67 -4.99
C THR A 86 -2.17 -31.39 -4.62
N VAL A 87 -2.55 -31.28 -3.35
CA VAL A 87 -3.23 -30.07 -2.83
C VAL A 87 -2.19 -29.04 -2.47
N TYR A 88 -2.37 -27.84 -2.99
CA TYR A 88 -1.58 -26.66 -2.67
C TYR A 88 -2.44 -25.63 -1.96
N GLU A 89 -1.78 -24.82 -1.16
CA GLU A 89 -2.40 -23.73 -0.40
C GLU A 89 -1.73 -22.41 -0.75
N THR A 90 -2.55 -21.42 -1.10
CA THR A 90 -2.13 -20.03 -1.15
C THR A 90 -2.66 -19.34 0.10
N MET A 91 -1.79 -18.70 0.83
CA MET A 91 -2.06 -18.01 2.08
C MET A 91 -1.78 -16.51 1.92
N ILE A 92 -2.75 -15.65 2.26
CA ILE A 92 -2.57 -14.20 2.31
C ILE A 92 -2.75 -13.76 3.76
N TYR A 93 -1.77 -13.04 4.27
CA TYR A 93 -1.69 -12.67 5.68
C TYR A 93 -0.86 -11.40 5.89
N LEU A 94 -0.99 -10.81 7.06
CA LEU A 94 -0.16 -9.69 7.51
C LEU A 94 1.04 -10.23 8.29
N TYR A 95 2.25 -9.86 7.88
CA TYR A 95 3.47 -10.18 8.60
C TYR A 95 4.49 -9.04 8.47
N ASP A 96 5.11 -8.65 9.58
CA ASP A 96 6.14 -7.61 9.66
C ASP A 96 5.75 -6.33 8.87
N GLY A 97 4.52 -5.81 9.13
CA GLY A 97 4.01 -4.59 8.51
C GLY A 97 3.84 -4.68 6.99
N SER A 98 3.67 -5.89 6.47
CA SER A 98 3.47 -6.14 5.04
C SER A 98 2.38 -7.17 4.81
N LEU A 99 1.56 -6.94 3.80
CA LEU A 99 0.72 -7.98 3.23
C LEU A 99 1.60 -8.96 2.50
N CYS A 100 1.53 -10.23 2.91
CA CYS A 100 2.36 -11.31 2.37
C CYS A 100 1.50 -12.38 1.72
N GLU A 101 2.09 -13.06 0.74
CA GLU A 101 1.54 -14.25 0.11
C GLU A 101 2.54 -15.39 0.23
N MET A 102 2.03 -16.56 0.60
CA MET A 102 2.79 -17.80 0.57
C MET A 102 2.03 -18.85 -0.22
N PHE A 103 2.72 -19.49 -1.15
CA PHE A 103 2.25 -20.67 -1.86
C PHE A 103 3.02 -21.89 -1.41
N SER A 104 2.34 -22.91 -0.94
CA SER A 104 2.99 -24.13 -0.46
C SER A 104 2.10 -25.36 -0.64
N ARG A 105 2.71 -26.55 -0.62
CA ARG A 105 1.96 -27.80 -0.54
C ARG A 105 1.22 -27.89 0.79
N GLN A 106 0.00 -28.36 0.78
CA GLN A 106 -0.79 -28.60 2.00
C GLN A 106 -0.05 -29.49 3.01
N GLY A 107 -0.16 -29.16 4.28
CA GLY A 107 0.50 -29.90 5.36
C GLY A 107 1.96 -29.51 5.64
N ARG A 108 2.51 -28.53 4.91
CA ARG A 108 3.81 -27.95 5.28
C ARG A 108 3.66 -27.01 6.47
N THR A 109 4.71 -26.94 7.29
CA THR A 109 4.78 -25.99 8.40
C THR A 109 4.70 -24.56 7.87
N PHE A 110 3.86 -23.75 8.47
CA PHE A 110 3.71 -22.34 8.14
C PHE A 110 4.85 -21.53 8.76
N HIS A 111 5.68 -20.92 7.94
CA HIS A 111 6.75 -20.01 8.29
C HIS A 111 6.45 -18.63 7.68
N PRO A 112 5.84 -17.69 8.45
CA PRO A 112 5.35 -16.44 7.89
C PRO A 112 6.44 -15.56 7.27
N GLU A 113 7.69 -15.72 7.71
CA GLU A 113 8.86 -15.03 7.17
C GLU A 113 9.22 -15.42 5.73
N ASN A 114 8.75 -16.58 5.27
CA ASN A 114 9.03 -17.10 3.91
C ASN A 114 8.04 -16.60 2.86
N GLY A 115 7.04 -15.82 3.25
CA GLY A 115 6.06 -15.26 2.31
C GLY A 115 6.65 -14.14 1.45
N THR A 116 6.16 -14.05 0.22
CA THR A 116 6.47 -12.94 -0.68
C THR A 116 5.73 -11.69 -0.23
N LYS A 117 6.44 -10.60 0.05
CA LYS A 117 5.84 -9.32 0.42
C LYS A 117 5.17 -8.68 -0.81
N ILE A 118 3.88 -8.37 -0.72
CA ILE A 118 3.09 -7.73 -1.77
C ILE A 118 3.16 -6.21 -1.64
N THR A 119 2.82 -5.69 -0.45
CA THR A 119 2.82 -4.24 -0.15
C THR A 119 2.91 -4.01 1.34
N LYS A 120 3.39 -2.82 1.74
CA LYS A 120 3.39 -2.38 3.13
C LYS A 120 2.01 -1.91 3.54
N VAL A 121 1.52 -2.40 4.70
CA VAL A 121 0.22 -2.05 5.26
C VAL A 121 0.27 -2.13 6.78
N SER A 122 -0.55 -1.31 7.45
CA SER A 122 -0.65 -1.31 8.92
C SER A 122 -1.58 -2.42 9.41
N SER A 123 -2.65 -2.73 8.66
CA SER A 123 -3.56 -3.84 8.98
C SER A 123 -4.10 -4.51 7.73
N PHE A 124 -4.44 -5.78 7.90
CA PHE A 124 -5.18 -6.59 6.93
C PHE A 124 -6.20 -7.41 7.68
N GLU A 125 -7.46 -7.25 7.32
CA GLU A 125 -8.59 -7.97 7.89
C GLU A 125 -9.39 -8.62 6.77
N ALA A 126 -9.73 -9.86 6.94
CA ALA A 126 -10.66 -10.59 6.10
C ALA A 126 -11.78 -11.14 6.96
N ASN A 127 -13.03 -10.95 6.56
CA ASN A 127 -14.20 -11.49 7.22
C ASN A 127 -15.09 -12.18 6.20
N LEU A 128 -15.55 -13.39 6.52
CA LEU A 128 -16.41 -14.18 5.65
C LEU A 128 -17.72 -14.48 6.39
N GLU A 129 -18.79 -13.85 5.95
CA GLU A 129 -20.13 -14.03 6.48
C GLU A 129 -21.14 -14.29 5.35
N ASN A 130 -21.93 -15.34 5.47
CA ASN A 130 -23.00 -15.64 4.51
C ASN A 130 -22.56 -15.58 3.04
N ARG A 131 -21.33 -16.06 2.72
CA ARG A 131 -20.71 -16.02 1.38
C ARG A 131 -20.30 -14.62 0.91
N LEU A 132 -20.31 -13.64 1.78
CA LEU A 132 -19.78 -12.32 1.53
C LEU A 132 -18.40 -12.23 2.19
N LEU A 133 -17.34 -12.17 1.39
CA LEU A 133 -15.99 -11.93 1.85
C LEU A 133 -15.73 -10.42 1.85
N SER A 134 -15.50 -9.87 3.02
CA SER A 134 -15.10 -8.48 3.21
C SER A 134 -13.59 -8.45 3.44
N LEU A 135 -12.89 -7.66 2.64
CA LEU A 135 -11.45 -7.42 2.75
C LEU A 135 -11.22 -5.98 3.13
N ARG A 136 -10.43 -5.73 4.15
CA ARG A 136 -10.07 -4.40 4.63
C ARG A 136 -8.57 -4.31 4.80
N ILE A 137 -7.99 -3.26 4.23
CA ILE A 137 -6.57 -2.93 4.35
C ILE A 137 -6.46 -1.49 4.86
N GLU A 138 -5.58 -1.28 5.82
CA GLU A 138 -5.20 0.05 6.29
C GLU A 138 -3.74 0.32 5.92
N ASP A 139 -3.48 1.48 5.32
CA ASP A 139 -2.13 1.91 5.00
C ASP A 139 -1.44 2.59 6.20
N ASP A 140 -0.15 2.88 6.08
CA ASP A 140 0.64 3.56 7.12
C ASP A 140 0.13 4.98 7.46
N ASN A 141 -0.72 5.56 6.60
CA ASN A 141 -1.35 6.86 6.84
C ASN A 141 -2.75 6.75 7.45
N ARG A 142 -3.13 5.56 7.93
CA ARG A 142 -4.47 5.24 8.49
C ARG A 142 -5.61 5.38 7.48
N LYS A 143 -5.30 5.32 6.19
CA LYS A 143 -6.32 5.31 5.16
C LYS A 143 -6.81 3.89 4.93
N ILE A 144 -8.12 3.73 4.99
CA ILE A 144 -8.80 2.43 4.89
C ILE A 144 -9.25 2.20 3.45
N TYR A 145 -9.00 1.00 2.97
CA TYR A 145 -9.46 0.48 1.68
C TYR A 145 -10.27 -0.78 1.97
N GLU A 146 -11.50 -0.82 1.50
CA GLU A 146 -12.40 -1.94 1.72
C GLU A 146 -13.00 -2.41 0.40
N THR A 147 -13.20 -3.72 0.28
CA THR A 147 -13.97 -4.33 -0.80
C THR A 147 -14.79 -5.50 -0.27
N LYS A 148 -15.95 -5.72 -0.88
CA LYS A 148 -16.86 -6.83 -0.56
C LYS A 148 -17.06 -7.67 -1.80
N LEU A 149 -16.88 -8.96 -1.65
CA LEU A 149 -16.92 -9.94 -2.73
C LEU A 149 -17.94 -11.02 -2.40
N SER A 150 -18.93 -11.21 -3.26
CA SER A 150 -19.84 -12.34 -3.14
C SER A 150 -19.17 -13.57 -3.75
N LEU A 151 -19.07 -14.64 -2.96
CA LEU A 151 -18.55 -15.92 -3.42
C LEU A 151 -19.62 -16.63 -4.24
N ARG A 152 -19.27 -16.98 -5.48
CA ARG A 152 -20.16 -17.70 -6.40
C ARG A 152 -20.30 -19.18 -5.97
N GLN A 153 -21.44 -19.79 -6.36
CA GLN A 153 -21.58 -21.25 -6.31
C GLN A 153 -20.77 -21.90 -7.38
#